data_a1cdf2ef9123678b842b2975c7e3d0d4
#
_entry.id   a1cdf2ef9123678b842b2975c7e3d0d4
#
_cell.length_a   1.000
_cell.length_b   1.000
_cell.length_c   1.000
_cell.angle_alpha   90.00
_cell.angle_beta   90.00
_cell.angle_gamma   90.00
#
_symmetry.space_group_name_H-M   'P 1'
#
loop_
_entity.id
_entity.type
_entity.pdbx_description
1 polymer ?
#
loop_
_entity_poly.entity_id
_entity_poly.type
_entity_poly.pdbx_seq_one_letter_code
_entity_poly.pdbx_strand_id
1 'polypeptide(L)'
;NTFQNNDADLGNNMTLSSNSGDNTASLNTNGESFIQTGNANVSANALTFANNNINGNVIFGVVDIFGTLIGDIILPDLAVTEAGTCNLCQQSNVLAANTNNGSDSTNNASVDSTTNDTTFQTNDANIENNLLLSSTTGDNDANRNTGGETFIQTGDSSIDANTINIANSNIDGGNWWLVIVNKAGEWV
;
A
#
# COMPACT_ATOMS: atom_id res chain seq x y z
N ASN A 1 6.53 4.50 29.42
CA ASN A 1 7.50 4.93 28.39
C ASN A 1 7.53 3.88 27.30
N THR A 2 7.34 4.29 26.06
CA THR A 2 7.42 3.46 24.85
C THR A 2 8.57 3.93 23.98
N PHE A 3 9.44 2.99 23.57
CA PHE A 3 10.53 3.28 22.64
C PHE A 3 10.40 2.35 21.43
N GLN A 4 10.28 2.94 20.25
CA GLN A 4 10.21 2.24 18.98
C GLN A 4 11.28 2.80 18.06
N ASN A 5 12.15 1.92 17.57
CA ASN A 5 13.19 2.29 16.61
C ASN A 5 13.18 1.27 15.48
N ASN A 6 12.95 1.74 14.28
CA ASN A 6 12.88 0.92 13.10
C ASN A 6 13.88 1.43 12.06
N ASP A 7 14.48 0.48 11.36
CA ASP A 7 15.36 0.72 10.22
C ASP A 7 14.96 -0.24 9.10
N ALA A 8 14.74 0.27 7.90
CA ALA A 8 14.34 -0.54 6.75
C ALA A 8 15.08 -0.11 5.48
N ASP A 9 15.65 -1.10 4.81
CA ASP A 9 16.26 -0.96 3.49
C ASP A 9 15.54 -1.90 2.52
N LEU A 10 14.82 -1.34 1.57
CA LEU A 10 13.90 -2.05 0.69
C LEU A 10 14.19 -1.75 -0.78
N GLY A 11 14.42 -2.79 -1.55
CA GLY A 11 14.59 -2.72 -2.99
C GLY A 11 13.48 -3.46 -3.73
N ASN A 12 12.66 -2.75 -4.47
CA ASN A 12 11.65 -3.32 -5.36
C ASN A 12 12.18 -3.31 -6.79
N ASN A 13 12.53 -4.49 -7.30
CA ASN A 13 13.03 -4.64 -8.65
C ASN A 13 12.02 -5.38 -9.51
N MET A 14 11.43 -4.70 -10.49
CA MET A 14 10.48 -5.30 -11.42
C MET A 14 10.95 -5.14 -12.85
N THR A 15 11.01 -6.26 -13.59
CA THR A 15 11.30 -6.28 -15.02
C THR A 15 10.17 -6.99 -15.73
N LEU A 16 9.40 -6.27 -16.52
CA LEU A 16 8.27 -6.80 -17.26
C LEU A 16 8.39 -6.44 -18.74
N SER A 17 8.09 -7.38 -19.60
CA SER A 17 8.12 -7.19 -21.04
C SER A 17 6.93 -7.85 -21.71
N SER A 18 6.31 -7.14 -22.65
CA SER A 18 5.29 -7.67 -23.55
C SER A 18 5.69 -7.36 -24.98
N ASN A 19 5.72 -8.36 -25.82
CA ASN A 19 6.06 -8.21 -27.23
C ASN A 19 5.04 -8.93 -28.11
N SER A 20 4.40 -8.23 -29.02
CA SER A 20 3.54 -8.79 -30.06
C SER A 20 4.06 -8.51 -31.48
N GLY A 21 5.30 -7.98 -31.59
CA GLY A 21 5.99 -7.73 -32.85
C GLY A 21 6.89 -8.90 -33.32
N ASP A 22 7.95 -8.57 -34.06
CA ASP A 22 8.96 -9.50 -34.62
C ASP A 22 8.38 -10.54 -35.59
N ASN A 23 7.27 -10.25 -36.26
CA ASN A 23 6.65 -11.17 -37.20
C ASN A 23 7.19 -10.95 -38.63
N THR A 24 7.37 -12.03 -39.35
CA THR A 24 7.91 -11.98 -40.70
C THR A 24 6.99 -12.66 -41.71
N ALA A 25 6.66 -11.98 -42.80
CA ALA A 25 5.91 -12.50 -43.93
C ALA A 25 6.63 -12.12 -45.23
N SER A 26 7.71 -12.78 -45.53
CA SER A 26 8.61 -12.41 -46.60
C SER A 26 8.76 -13.49 -47.69
N LEU A 27 9.28 -13.12 -48.85
CA LEU A 27 9.56 -14.01 -49.99
C LEU A 27 8.30 -14.66 -50.63
N ASN A 28 7.15 -14.06 -50.52
CA ASN A 28 5.93 -14.53 -51.13
C ASN A 28 5.88 -14.14 -52.61
N THR A 29 5.39 -15.04 -53.48
CA THR A 29 5.23 -14.80 -54.92
C THR A 29 3.77 -14.95 -55.28
N ASN A 30 3.18 -13.91 -55.88
CA ASN A 30 1.78 -13.85 -56.34
C ASN A 30 0.73 -14.11 -55.26
N GLY A 31 1.07 -13.87 -53.97
CA GLY A 31 0.15 -13.97 -52.87
C GLY A 31 0.10 -12.67 -52.07
N GLU A 32 -0.98 -12.45 -51.36
CA GLU A 32 -1.05 -11.37 -50.42
C GLU A 32 -0.25 -11.71 -49.16
N SER A 33 0.47 -10.73 -48.63
CA SER A 33 1.20 -10.86 -47.37
C SER A 33 0.52 -10.00 -46.32
N PHE A 34 0.05 -10.64 -45.25
CA PHE A 34 -0.68 -9.96 -44.17
C PHE A 34 -0.04 -10.30 -42.84
N ILE A 35 0.34 -9.24 -42.08
CA ILE A 35 0.76 -9.34 -40.68
C ILE A 35 -0.22 -8.52 -39.86
N GLN A 36 -0.85 -9.15 -38.89
CA GLN A 36 -1.67 -8.49 -37.91
C GLN A 36 -1.21 -8.89 -36.52
N THR A 37 -0.84 -7.92 -35.70
CA THR A 37 -0.42 -8.17 -34.33
C THR A 37 -1.51 -7.67 -33.34
N GLY A 38 -1.57 -8.30 -32.19
CA GLY A 38 -2.41 -7.84 -31.08
C GLY A 38 -1.76 -6.71 -30.30
N ASN A 39 -2.44 -6.28 -29.26
CA ASN A 39 -1.91 -5.28 -28.34
C ASN A 39 -0.82 -5.89 -27.45
N ALA A 40 0.17 -5.08 -27.11
CA ALA A 40 1.16 -5.39 -26.10
C ALA A 40 0.94 -4.49 -24.87
N ASN A 41 0.56 -5.10 -23.78
CA ASN A 41 0.28 -4.37 -22.55
C ASN A 41 1.15 -4.84 -21.40
N VAL A 42 1.69 -3.91 -20.63
CA VAL A 42 2.44 -4.17 -19.41
C VAL A 42 1.83 -3.35 -18.29
N SER A 43 1.51 -4.00 -17.19
CA SER A 43 1.03 -3.35 -15.99
C SER A 43 1.85 -3.78 -14.78
N ALA A 44 2.29 -2.81 -13.98
CA ALA A 44 3.09 -3.03 -12.79
C ALA A 44 2.54 -2.21 -11.61
N ASN A 45 2.27 -2.89 -10.51
CA ASN A 45 1.83 -2.26 -9.27
C ASN A 45 2.74 -2.66 -8.13
N ALA A 46 3.28 -1.68 -7.42
CA ALA A 46 4.07 -1.89 -6.22
C ALA A 46 3.47 -1.14 -5.05
N LEU A 47 3.31 -1.85 -3.95
CA LEU A 47 2.93 -1.28 -2.67
C LEU A 47 4.00 -1.63 -1.64
N THR A 48 4.59 -0.62 -1.05
CA THR A 48 5.53 -0.76 0.05
C THR A 48 4.92 -0.17 1.32
N PHE A 49 4.83 -0.98 2.35
CA PHE A 49 4.42 -0.55 3.68
C PHE A 49 5.48 -0.98 4.67
N ALA A 50 6.29 -0.03 5.13
CA ALA A 50 7.48 -0.35 5.91
C ALA A 50 7.74 0.66 7.02
N ASN A 51 8.41 0.18 8.05
CA ASN A 51 9.03 1.03 9.06
C ASN A 51 8.03 1.99 9.74
N ASN A 52 6.85 1.47 10.07
CA ASN A 52 5.81 2.26 10.72
C ASN A 52 5.74 1.89 12.20
N ASN A 53 5.90 2.87 13.07
CA ASN A 53 5.73 2.74 14.50
C ASN A 53 4.29 3.03 14.87
N ILE A 54 3.62 2.03 15.40
CA ILE A 54 2.21 2.13 15.73
C ILE A 54 2.01 1.74 17.18
N ASN A 55 1.53 2.70 17.98
CA ASN A 55 1.12 2.50 19.35
C ASN A 55 -0.36 2.88 19.46
N GLY A 56 -1.24 1.89 19.36
CA GLY A 56 -2.69 2.09 19.31
C GLY A 56 -3.40 0.97 18.57
N ASN A 57 -4.67 1.14 18.28
CA ASN A 57 -5.44 0.20 17.49
C ASN A 57 -5.40 0.61 16.01
N VAL A 58 -4.75 -0.21 15.19
CA VAL A 58 -4.71 0.04 13.75
C VAL A 58 -5.27 -1.15 12.99
N ILE A 59 -6.15 -0.87 12.06
CA ILE A 59 -6.63 -1.84 11.08
C ILE A 59 -6.06 -1.45 9.73
N PHE A 60 -5.30 -2.38 9.17
CA PHE A 60 -4.73 -2.28 7.83
C PHE A 60 -5.45 -3.24 6.89
N GLY A 61 -5.89 -2.74 5.75
CA GLY A 61 -6.52 -3.55 4.73
C GLY A 61 -6.06 -3.18 3.33
N VAL A 62 -5.84 -4.19 2.51
CA VAL A 62 -5.65 -4.02 1.07
C VAL A 62 -6.82 -4.69 0.38
N VAL A 63 -7.48 -3.96 -0.49
CA VAL A 63 -8.65 -4.44 -1.23
C VAL A 63 -8.34 -4.41 -2.72
N ASP A 64 -8.36 -5.59 -3.34
CA ASP A 64 -8.24 -5.72 -4.79
C ASP A 64 -9.62 -5.82 -5.43
N ILE A 65 -9.89 -4.93 -6.36
CA ILE A 65 -11.15 -4.89 -7.11
C ILE A 65 -10.87 -5.23 -8.56
N PHE A 66 -11.38 -6.38 -9.00
CA PHE A 66 -11.33 -6.79 -10.41
C PHE A 66 -12.62 -6.35 -11.10
N GLY A 67 -12.51 -5.27 -11.91
CA GLY A 67 -13.66 -4.72 -12.63
C GLY A 67 -14.15 -3.40 -12.04
N THR A 68 -15.45 -3.14 -12.14
CA THR A 68 -16.07 -1.90 -11.65
C THR A 68 -16.63 -2.10 -10.25
N LEU A 69 -16.18 -1.27 -9.30
CA LEU A 69 -16.80 -1.22 -7.98
C LEU A 69 -18.23 -0.67 -8.11
N ILE A 70 -19.20 -1.48 -7.72
CA ILE A 70 -20.61 -1.08 -7.63
C ILE A 70 -21.00 -1.11 -6.14
N GLY A 71 -21.20 0.05 -5.56
CA GLY A 71 -21.49 0.22 -4.14
C GLY A 71 -20.30 0.80 -3.35
N ASP A 72 -20.48 0.86 -2.04
CA ASP A 72 -19.50 1.45 -1.12
C ASP A 72 -18.69 0.37 -0.40
N ILE A 73 -17.42 0.67 -0.10
CA ILE A 73 -16.62 -0.13 0.82
C ILE A 73 -17.03 0.24 2.24
N ILE A 74 -17.75 -0.66 2.90
CA ILE A 74 -18.18 -0.47 4.28
C ILE A 74 -17.08 -1.01 5.20
N LEU A 75 -16.45 -0.09 5.93
CA LEU A 75 -15.51 -0.44 6.99
C LEU A 75 -16.27 -0.88 8.24
N PRO A 76 -15.77 -1.90 8.99
CA PRO A 76 -16.38 -2.24 10.26
C PRO A 76 -16.41 -1.03 11.18
N ASP A 77 -17.55 -0.80 11.82
CA ASP A 77 -17.64 0.22 12.85
C ASP A 77 -16.76 -0.23 14.03
N LEU A 78 -15.63 0.44 14.21
CA LEU A 78 -14.90 0.32 15.45
C LEU A 78 -15.81 0.94 16.50
N ALA A 79 -16.48 0.12 17.29
CA ALA A 79 -17.19 0.60 18.46
C ALA A 79 -16.24 1.53 19.21
N VAL A 80 -16.44 2.83 19.02
CA VAL A 80 -15.76 3.85 19.81
C VAL A 80 -16.31 3.64 21.21
N THR A 81 -15.65 2.81 22.01
CA THR A 81 -15.88 2.86 23.44
C THR A 81 -15.62 4.32 23.80
N GLU A 82 -16.68 4.98 24.22
CA GLU A 82 -16.72 6.40 24.53
C GLU A 82 -15.40 6.86 25.12
N ALA A 83 -14.91 8.01 24.63
CA ALA A 83 -13.71 8.65 25.13
C ALA A 83 -13.77 8.71 26.67
N GLY A 84 -13.10 7.78 27.33
CA GLY A 84 -13.09 7.68 28.78
C GLY A 84 -12.89 6.29 29.34
N THR A 85 -13.08 5.22 28.57
CA THR A 85 -12.78 3.86 29.02
C THR A 85 -11.62 3.25 28.23
N CYS A 86 -10.42 3.63 28.60
CA CYS A 86 -9.25 2.81 28.32
C CYS A 86 -9.43 1.47 29.05
N ASN A 87 -9.83 0.39 28.34
CA ASN A 87 -9.86 -0.95 28.94
C ASN A 87 -8.47 -1.47 29.35
N LEU A 88 -7.41 -0.79 28.90
CA LEU A 88 -6.01 -1.04 29.28
C LEU A 88 -5.43 0.02 30.21
N CYS A 89 -6.13 1.12 30.44
CA CYS A 89 -5.82 1.98 31.55
C CYS A 89 -6.33 1.27 32.81
N GLN A 90 -5.49 0.52 33.49
CA GLN A 90 -5.75 0.17 34.85
C GLN A 90 -5.98 1.49 35.59
N GLN A 91 -7.24 1.83 35.82
CA GLN A 91 -7.56 2.81 36.84
C GLN A 91 -7.00 2.25 38.15
N SER A 92 -5.82 2.68 38.50
CA SER A 92 -5.38 2.57 39.88
C SER A 92 -6.36 3.45 40.65
N ASN A 93 -7.37 2.84 41.26
CA ASN A 93 -8.19 3.51 42.23
C ASN A 93 -7.28 3.88 43.40
N VAL A 94 -6.75 5.08 43.33
CA VAL A 94 -5.96 5.62 44.45
C VAL A 94 -6.93 6.21 45.43
N LEU A 95 -7.06 5.56 46.57
CA LEU A 95 -7.92 5.98 47.67
C LEU A 95 -7.06 6.40 48.86
N ALA A 96 -7.13 7.65 49.23
CA ALA A 96 -6.67 8.09 50.54
C ALA A 96 -7.88 8.32 51.47
N ALA A 97 -7.93 7.59 52.54
CA ALA A 97 -9.00 7.71 53.50
C ALA A 97 -8.48 7.74 54.93
N ASN A 98 -9.00 8.66 55.71
CA ASN A 98 -8.84 8.68 57.17
C ASN A 98 -10.14 8.20 57.78
N THR A 99 -10.10 7.09 58.49
CA THR A 99 -11.30 6.52 59.15
C THR A 99 -11.04 6.28 60.64
N ASN A 100 -12.11 6.29 61.43
CA ASN A 100 -12.08 6.04 62.89
C ASN A 100 -11.21 7.03 63.67
N ASN A 101 -11.29 8.29 63.32
CA ASN A 101 -10.53 9.33 63.99
C ASN A 101 -11.17 9.72 65.33
N GLY A 102 -10.37 9.79 66.41
CA GLY A 102 -10.81 10.24 67.71
C GLY A 102 -10.95 11.76 67.81
N SER A 103 -11.56 12.24 68.88
CA SER A 103 -11.58 13.67 69.14
C SER A 103 -10.16 14.22 69.34
N ASP A 104 -9.91 15.43 68.88
CA ASP A 104 -8.59 16.12 68.91
C ASP A 104 -7.49 15.50 68.09
N SER A 105 -7.82 14.63 67.12
CA SER A 105 -6.83 14.10 66.17
C SER A 105 -6.69 14.98 64.94
N THR A 106 -5.45 15.25 64.55
CA THR A 106 -5.14 15.90 63.27
C THR A 106 -4.85 14.82 62.24
N ASN A 107 -5.70 14.74 61.22
CA ASN A 107 -5.61 13.72 60.19
C ASN A 107 -5.32 14.35 58.84
N ASN A 108 -4.32 13.84 58.16
CA ASN A 108 -3.98 14.25 56.79
C ASN A 108 -3.93 13.01 55.91
N ALA A 109 -4.71 13.01 54.84
CA ALA A 109 -4.63 12.02 53.80
C ALA A 109 -4.31 12.72 52.47
N SER A 110 -3.17 12.40 51.90
CA SER A 110 -2.73 12.98 50.65
C SER A 110 -2.47 11.87 49.66
N VAL A 111 -2.95 12.06 48.45
CA VAL A 111 -2.63 11.22 47.31
C VAL A 111 -1.99 12.09 46.23
N ASP A 112 -0.79 11.77 45.90
CA ASP A 112 -0.10 12.36 44.73
C ASP A 112 0.08 11.26 43.70
N SER A 113 -0.59 11.38 42.57
CA SER A 113 -0.51 10.45 41.47
C SER A 113 -0.02 11.19 40.23
N THR A 114 1.21 10.97 39.87
CA THR A 114 1.79 11.54 38.67
C THR A 114 2.01 10.41 37.63
N THR A 115 1.29 10.50 36.53
CA THR A 115 1.49 9.62 35.39
C THR A 115 2.27 10.37 34.31
N ASN A 116 3.49 9.94 34.04
CA ASN A 116 4.27 10.42 32.91
C ASN A 116 4.26 9.36 31.85
N ASP A 117 3.62 9.64 30.74
CA ASP A 117 3.70 8.83 29.54
C ASP A 117 4.60 9.50 28.53
N THR A 118 5.59 8.77 28.05
CA THR A 118 6.58 9.28 27.13
C THR A 118 6.79 8.27 26.03
N THR A 119 6.50 8.67 24.81
CA THR A 119 6.69 7.84 23.60
C THR A 119 7.80 8.43 22.75
N PHE A 120 8.78 7.60 22.42
CA PHE A 120 9.86 7.92 21.47
C PHE A 120 9.77 6.96 20.30
N GLN A 121 9.58 7.52 19.12
CA GLN A 121 9.50 6.76 17.88
C GLN A 121 10.50 7.32 16.88
N THR A 122 11.40 6.47 16.42
CA THR A 122 12.41 6.83 15.42
C THR A 122 12.32 5.84 14.26
N ASN A 123 12.31 6.36 13.05
CA ASN A 123 12.27 5.57 11.84
C ASN A 123 13.34 6.05 10.87
N ASP A 124 14.00 5.10 10.23
CA ASP A 124 14.85 5.34 9.06
C ASP A 124 14.47 4.34 7.97
N ALA A 125 14.12 4.81 6.78
CA ALA A 125 13.75 3.95 5.67
C ALA A 125 14.38 4.41 4.37
N ASN A 126 15.09 3.49 3.73
CA ASN A 126 15.56 3.62 2.38
C ASN A 126 14.71 2.73 1.47
N ILE A 127 14.01 3.33 0.50
CA ILE A 127 13.12 2.60 -0.42
C ILE A 127 13.54 2.91 -1.83
N GLU A 128 13.98 1.88 -2.54
CA GLU A 128 14.36 1.98 -3.94
C GLU A 128 13.38 1.17 -4.80
N ASN A 129 12.75 1.83 -5.78
CA ASN A 129 11.86 1.18 -6.74
C ASN A 129 12.49 1.24 -8.13
N ASN A 130 12.92 0.09 -8.63
CA ASN A 130 13.50 -0.08 -9.94
C ASN A 130 12.52 -0.82 -10.85
N LEU A 131 11.87 -0.09 -11.76
CA LEU A 131 10.92 -0.63 -12.71
C LEU A 131 11.49 -0.54 -14.11
N LEU A 132 11.71 -1.69 -14.75
CA LEU A 132 12.07 -1.80 -16.15
C LEU A 132 10.91 -2.44 -16.90
N LEU A 133 10.17 -1.62 -17.62
CA LEU A 133 8.95 -2.03 -18.32
C LEU A 133 9.13 -1.81 -19.82
N SER A 134 8.78 -2.81 -20.62
CA SER A 134 8.88 -2.75 -22.05
C SER A 134 7.62 -3.34 -22.71
N SER A 135 7.08 -2.61 -23.67
CA SER A 135 5.94 -3.07 -24.45
C SER A 135 6.17 -2.74 -25.92
N THR A 136 6.12 -3.73 -26.78
CA THR A 136 6.47 -3.58 -28.20
C THR A 136 5.47 -4.31 -29.09
N THR A 137 4.99 -3.63 -30.12
CA THR A 137 4.17 -4.20 -31.20
C THR A 137 4.82 -4.04 -32.58
N GLY A 138 6.01 -3.43 -32.64
CA GLY A 138 6.75 -3.15 -33.86
C GLY A 138 7.65 -4.30 -34.34
N ASP A 139 8.68 -3.94 -35.14
CA ASP A 139 9.68 -4.83 -35.70
C ASP A 139 9.12 -5.96 -36.58
N ASN A 140 7.98 -5.67 -37.22
CA ASN A 140 7.36 -6.62 -38.15
C ASN A 140 7.91 -6.42 -39.56
N ASP A 141 8.22 -7.52 -40.26
CA ASP A 141 8.89 -7.53 -41.57
C ASP A 141 8.05 -8.24 -42.61
N ALA A 142 7.78 -7.58 -43.72
CA ALA A 142 7.12 -8.17 -44.88
C ALA A 142 7.84 -7.81 -46.17
N ASN A 143 9.08 -8.26 -46.29
CA ASN A 143 10.00 -7.92 -47.38
C ASN A 143 10.05 -8.97 -48.49
N ARG A 144 10.57 -8.55 -49.66
CA ARG A 144 10.87 -9.42 -50.81
C ARG A 144 9.64 -10.17 -51.32
N ASN A 145 8.47 -9.61 -51.16
CA ASN A 145 7.27 -10.16 -51.78
C ASN A 145 7.17 -9.71 -53.24
N THR A 146 6.74 -10.60 -54.10
CA THR A 146 6.63 -10.34 -55.54
C THR A 146 5.23 -10.65 -56.00
N GLY A 147 4.52 -9.64 -56.53
CA GLY A 147 3.10 -9.72 -56.90
C GLY A 147 2.21 -9.86 -55.66
N GLY A 148 1.05 -9.30 -55.69
CA GLY A 148 0.15 -9.24 -54.52
C GLY A 148 0.40 -8.04 -53.62
N GLU A 149 -0.52 -7.83 -52.70
CA GLU A 149 -0.44 -6.74 -51.72
C GLU A 149 0.23 -7.18 -50.41
N THR A 150 0.94 -6.26 -49.79
CA THR A 150 1.57 -6.48 -48.48
C THR A 150 0.97 -5.51 -47.47
N PHE A 151 0.48 -6.05 -46.37
CA PHE A 151 -0.19 -5.27 -45.34
C PHE A 151 0.35 -5.66 -43.95
N ILE A 152 0.74 -4.65 -43.18
CA ILE A 152 1.13 -4.80 -41.77
C ILE A 152 0.22 -3.94 -40.93
N GLN A 153 -0.45 -4.55 -39.96
CA GLN A 153 -1.25 -3.88 -38.97
C GLN A 153 -0.79 -4.27 -37.58
N THR A 154 -0.33 -3.29 -36.81
CA THR A 154 0.05 -3.51 -35.41
C THR A 154 -1.07 -3.09 -34.48
N GLY A 155 -1.15 -3.74 -33.34
CA GLY A 155 -1.99 -3.28 -32.24
C GLY A 155 -1.35 -2.15 -31.44
N ASP A 156 -2.00 -1.76 -30.36
CA ASP A 156 -1.52 -0.74 -29.46
C ASP A 156 -0.47 -1.29 -28.48
N SER A 157 0.43 -0.41 -28.06
CA SER A 157 1.39 -0.68 -26.99
C SER A 157 1.09 0.21 -25.80
N SER A 158 0.93 -0.39 -24.63
CA SER A 158 0.59 0.33 -23.39
C SER A 158 1.46 -0.12 -22.23
N ILE A 159 1.90 0.84 -21.43
CA ILE A 159 2.58 0.60 -20.16
C ILE A 159 1.86 1.40 -19.08
N ASP A 160 1.47 0.71 -18.03
CA ASP A 160 0.88 1.28 -16.83
C ASP A 160 1.68 0.84 -15.60
N ALA A 161 2.16 1.82 -14.82
CA ALA A 161 2.97 1.53 -13.64
C ALA A 161 2.61 2.44 -12.48
N ASN A 162 2.21 1.82 -11.37
CA ASN A 162 1.85 2.51 -10.15
C ASN A 162 2.70 2.04 -8.98
N THR A 163 3.21 3.00 -8.21
CA THR A 163 4.00 2.71 -7.02
C THR A 163 3.51 3.55 -5.85
N ILE A 164 3.18 2.89 -4.75
CA ILE A 164 2.81 3.53 -3.49
C ILE A 164 3.79 3.11 -2.42
N ASN A 165 4.42 4.09 -1.77
CA ASN A 165 5.27 3.85 -0.62
C ASN A 165 4.69 4.55 0.61
N ILE A 166 4.45 3.77 1.66
CA ILE A 166 4.02 4.24 2.97
C ILE A 166 5.06 3.81 3.98
N ALA A 167 5.85 4.76 4.44
CA ALA A 167 6.94 4.46 5.34
C ALA A 167 7.13 5.55 6.40
N ASN A 168 7.82 5.19 7.47
CA ASN A 168 8.22 6.12 8.53
C ASN A 168 7.04 6.83 9.22
N SER A 169 5.89 6.19 9.30
CA SER A 169 4.75 6.75 10.02
C SER A 169 4.86 6.45 11.50
N ASN A 170 4.76 7.49 12.31
CA ASN A 170 4.69 7.40 13.76
C ASN A 170 3.27 7.70 14.21
N ILE A 171 2.61 6.71 14.78
CA ILE A 171 1.23 6.80 15.25
C ILE A 171 1.21 6.46 16.73
N ASP A 172 0.76 7.41 17.57
CA ASP A 172 0.63 7.23 19.01
C ASP A 172 -0.81 7.49 19.45
N GLY A 173 -1.44 6.44 19.97
CA GLY A 173 -2.82 6.44 20.45
C GLY A 173 -3.89 6.46 19.35
N GLY A 174 -5.14 6.27 19.78
CA GLY A 174 -6.31 6.33 18.90
C GLY A 174 -6.63 5.05 18.14
N ASN A 175 -7.66 5.16 17.28
CA ASN A 175 -8.09 4.12 16.36
C ASN A 175 -7.87 4.60 14.94
N TRP A 176 -7.11 3.86 14.18
CA TRP A 176 -6.71 4.22 12.82
C TRP A 176 -7.14 3.17 11.81
N TRP A 177 -7.60 3.62 10.68
CA TRP A 177 -7.88 2.81 9.51
C TRP A 177 -6.96 3.22 8.38
N LEU A 178 -6.21 2.27 7.86
CA LEU A 178 -5.48 2.44 6.61
C LEU A 178 -6.00 1.41 5.62
N VAL A 179 -6.74 1.87 4.64
CA VAL A 179 -7.28 1.02 3.57
C VAL A 179 -6.75 1.51 2.25
N ILE A 180 -6.11 0.62 1.53
CA ILE A 180 -5.57 0.87 0.20
C ILE A 180 -6.37 0.02 -0.78
N VAL A 181 -6.90 0.65 -1.79
CA VAL A 181 -7.74 -0.02 -2.79
C VAL A 181 -7.01 -0.07 -4.12
N ASN A 182 -6.85 -1.26 -4.66
CA ASN A 182 -6.42 -1.46 -6.04
C ASN A 182 -7.67 -1.72 -6.90
N LYS A 183 -7.91 -0.85 -7.85
CA LYS A 183 -9.01 -0.98 -8.78
C LYS A 183 -8.47 -1.25 -10.17
N ALA A 184 -8.52 -2.50 -10.60
CA ALA A 184 -8.08 -2.93 -11.93
C ALA A 184 -6.64 -2.50 -12.28
N GLY A 185 -5.75 -2.50 -11.28
CA GLY A 185 -4.35 -2.09 -11.46
C GLY A 185 -4.03 -0.65 -11.05
N GLU A 186 -5.02 0.15 -10.70
CA GLU A 186 -4.86 1.53 -10.26
C GLU A 186 -5.11 1.63 -8.74
N TRP A 187 -4.18 2.26 -8.02
CA TRP A 187 -4.32 2.51 -6.59
C TRP A 187 -5.17 3.75 -6.34
N VAL A 188 -6.17 3.65 -5.47
CA VAL A 188 -7.10 4.73 -5.07
C VAL A 188 -7.20 4.84 -3.55
#